data_a9eb3ff1fb947f83d774f9f76e0f9996
#
_entry.id   a9eb3ff1fb947f83d774f9f76e0f9996
#
_cell.length_a   1.000
_cell.length_b   1.000
_cell.length_c   1.000
_cell.angle_alpha   90.00
_cell.angle_beta   90.00
_cell.angle_gamma   90.00
#
_symmetry.space_group_name_H-M   'P 1'
#
loop_
_entity.id
_entity.type
_entity.pdbx_description
1 polymer ?
#
loop_
_entity_poly.entity_id
_entity_poly.type
_entity_poly.pdbx_seq_one_letter_code
_entity_poly.pdbx_strand_id
1 'polypeptide(L)'
;MSGLGVERLGFVGFGEAAFHLAKGLREAGVQRTVAFDIHMHTPGLGEKIQERAKETQTGLVEFSAALAAGADVIISAVTADQAVDAAQQTVPYLTPRHMFADLNSVSPRTKQKVAEIITRSGARFVEIAVMGPIPPKFHKTPMLLGGAAAPDFKEMFASYGTRMDVVSTDQIGRAAAVKMFRSVIYKGLEALIFECVLGASQYGAEARVFASLAENFPGIDWKKLADYMVGRVVVHGERRAREMDEVAHTLEELGIEPMMASATARRMDWAADLGLRDTFGGEFPKTYREVLDAIAKSSAFEA
;
A
#
# COMPACT_ATOMS: atom_id res chain seq x y z
N MET A 1 14.81 -25.16 21.28
CA MET A 1 14.96 -23.72 20.95
C MET A 1 13.56 -23.14 20.90
N SER A 2 13.18 -22.36 21.93
CA SER A 2 11.88 -21.64 21.94
C SER A 2 11.89 -20.67 20.78
N GLY A 3 10.99 -20.87 19.81
CA GLY A 3 10.88 -19.99 18.65
C GLY A 3 10.70 -18.54 19.10
N LEU A 4 11.49 -17.65 18.53
CA LEU A 4 11.40 -16.20 18.66
C LEU A 4 10.08 -15.70 18.05
N GLY A 5 8.96 -15.93 18.72
CA GLY A 5 7.67 -15.35 18.34
C GLY A 5 7.55 -13.91 18.86
N VAL A 6 6.67 -13.13 18.26
CA VAL A 6 6.35 -11.77 18.71
C VAL A 6 5.44 -11.86 19.95
N GLU A 7 5.99 -11.53 21.13
CA GLU A 7 5.23 -11.55 22.38
C GLU A 7 4.32 -10.33 22.55
N ARG A 8 4.81 -9.13 22.18
CA ARG A 8 4.12 -7.85 22.36
C ARG A 8 4.22 -7.03 21.08
N LEU A 9 3.13 -6.95 20.34
CA LEU A 9 3.03 -6.22 19.08
C LEU A 9 2.33 -4.87 19.31
N GLY A 10 2.89 -3.79 18.75
CA GLY A 10 2.30 -2.46 18.75
C GLY A 10 2.00 -1.95 17.35
N PHE A 11 1.00 -1.08 17.25
CA PHE A 11 0.73 -0.33 16.01
C PHE A 11 0.68 1.17 16.29
N VAL A 12 1.40 1.96 15.47
CA VAL A 12 1.18 3.39 15.32
C VAL A 12 0.27 3.57 14.12
N GLY A 13 -0.94 4.11 14.36
CA GLY A 13 -2.03 4.09 13.40
C GLY A 13 -2.76 2.75 13.38
N PHE A 14 -4.10 2.79 13.53
CA PHE A 14 -4.95 1.59 13.51
C PHE A 14 -6.06 1.72 12.45
N GLY A 15 -5.64 2.18 11.27
CA GLY A 15 -6.46 2.22 10.07
C GLY A 15 -6.70 0.83 9.48
N GLU A 16 -7.17 0.78 8.24
CA GLU A 16 -7.51 -0.47 7.53
C GLU A 16 -6.34 -1.45 7.44
N ALA A 17 -5.14 -0.95 7.10
CA ALA A 17 -3.97 -1.79 6.93
C ALA A 17 -3.55 -2.48 8.24
N ALA A 18 -3.43 -1.70 9.33
CA ALA A 18 -3.09 -2.23 10.66
C ALA A 18 -4.14 -3.21 11.16
N PHE A 19 -5.43 -2.88 11.01
CA PHE A 19 -6.54 -3.74 11.39
C PHE A 19 -6.46 -5.12 10.72
N HIS A 20 -6.32 -5.16 9.40
CA HIS A 20 -6.26 -6.43 8.68
C HIS A 20 -5.00 -7.24 8.99
N LEU A 21 -3.87 -6.59 9.22
CA LEU A 21 -2.66 -7.25 9.69
C LEU A 21 -2.86 -7.83 11.10
N ALA A 22 -3.38 -7.02 12.03
CA ALA A 22 -3.66 -7.45 13.39
C ALA A 22 -4.63 -8.63 13.44
N LYS A 23 -5.72 -8.58 12.62
CA LYS A 23 -6.68 -9.66 12.49
C LYS A 23 -6.01 -10.97 12.07
N GLY A 24 -5.27 -10.96 10.98
CA GLY A 24 -4.60 -12.16 10.50
C GLY A 24 -3.49 -12.67 11.43
N LEU A 25 -2.74 -11.78 12.08
CA LEU A 25 -1.73 -12.16 13.07
C LEU A 25 -2.36 -12.73 14.35
N ARG A 26 -3.52 -12.19 14.76
CA ARG A 26 -4.29 -12.73 15.89
C ARG A 26 -4.76 -14.14 15.62
N GLU A 27 -5.33 -14.39 14.44
CA GLU A 27 -5.74 -15.72 13.99
C GLU A 27 -4.56 -16.71 13.89
N ALA A 28 -3.38 -16.19 13.57
CA ALA A 28 -2.13 -16.97 13.52
C ALA A 28 -1.47 -17.19 14.88
N GLY A 29 -1.98 -16.58 15.96
CA GLY A 29 -1.53 -16.87 17.33
C GLY A 29 -0.83 -15.74 18.08
N VAL A 30 -0.72 -14.53 17.54
CA VAL A 30 -0.22 -13.34 18.27
C VAL A 30 -1.23 -12.97 19.36
N GLN A 31 -0.81 -13.00 20.64
CA GLN A 31 -1.71 -12.86 21.76
C GLN A 31 -1.86 -11.43 22.30
N ARG A 32 -0.77 -10.65 22.27
CA ARG A 32 -0.74 -9.31 22.89
C ARG A 32 -0.52 -8.27 21.82
N THR A 33 -1.56 -7.48 21.57
CA THR A 33 -1.52 -6.38 20.59
C THR A 33 -2.03 -5.11 21.24
N VAL A 34 -1.28 -4.00 21.06
CA VAL A 34 -1.69 -2.66 21.47
C VAL A 34 -1.59 -1.71 20.28
N ALA A 35 -2.41 -0.65 20.27
CA ALA A 35 -2.37 0.35 19.21
C ALA A 35 -2.56 1.75 19.76
N PHE A 36 -1.87 2.70 19.16
CA PHE A 36 -2.08 4.13 19.35
C PHE A 36 -2.51 4.73 18.00
N ASP A 37 -3.60 5.48 18.01
CA ASP A 37 -4.08 6.22 16.85
C ASP A 37 -4.53 7.63 17.28
N ILE A 38 -4.01 8.67 16.62
CA ILE A 38 -4.33 10.06 16.94
C ILE A 38 -5.82 10.40 16.73
N HIS A 39 -6.52 9.60 15.92
CA HIS A 39 -7.94 9.79 15.61
C HIS A 39 -8.87 8.93 16.46
N MET A 40 -8.37 8.25 17.50
CA MET A 40 -9.21 7.34 18.30
C MET A 40 -10.38 8.02 19.02
N HIS A 41 -10.34 9.35 19.16
CA HIS A 41 -11.41 10.19 19.72
C HIS A 41 -12.06 11.12 18.69
N THR A 42 -11.66 11.05 17.41
CA THR A 42 -12.26 11.85 16.34
C THR A 42 -13.63 11.28 15.97
N PRO A 43 -14.73 12.06 15.99
CA PRO A 43 -16.06 11.58 15.61
C PRO A 43 -16.06 10.92 14.22
N GLY A 44 -16.70 9.76 14.10
CA GLY A 44 -16.80 8.96 12.87
C GLY A 44 -15.57 8.10 12.59
N LEU A 45 -14.35 8.58 12.85
CA LEU A 45 -13.11 7.79 12.71
C LEU A 45 -12.83 6.98 13.97
N GLY A 46 -12.99 7.57 15.14
CA GLY A 46 -12.73 6.95 16.43
C GLY A 46 -13.59 5.71 16.65
N GLU A 47 -14.86 5.77 16.33
CA GLU A 47 -15.77 4.63 16.43
C GLU A 47 -15.28 3.45 15.57
N LYS A 48 -14.86 3.71 14.34
CA LYS A 48 -14.30 2.68 13.46
C LYS A 48 -13.01 2.07 14.01
N ILE A 49 -12.14 2.90 14.60
CA ILE A 49 -10.89 2.44 15.24
C ILE A 49 -11.22 1.55 16.44
N GLN A 50 -12.18 1.95 17.27
CA GLN A 50 -12.62 1.18 18.44
C GLN A 50 -13.27 -0.16 18.05
N GLU A 51 -14.11 -0.18 17.01
CA GLU A 51 -14.70 -1.41 16.47
C GLU A 51 -13.62 -2.38 15.97
N ARG A 52 -12.65 -1.89 15.19
CA ARG A 52 -11.52 -2.67 14.70
C ARG A 52 -10.66 -3.23 15.84
N ALA A 53 -10.40 -2.42 16.86
CA ALA A 53 -9.63 -2.83 18.03
C ALA A 53 -10.36 -3.91 18.82
N LYS A 54 -11.69 -3.78 19.00
CA LYS A 54 -12.54 -4.78 19.65
C LYS A 54 -12.53 -6.10 18.87
N GLU A 55 -12.70 -6.05 17.55
CA GLU A 55 -12.71 -7.27 16.69
C GLU A 55 -11.40 -8.04 16.76
N THR A 56 -10.26 -7.34 16.81
CA THR A 56 -8.93 -7.94 16.85
C THR A 56 -8.41 -8.16 18.27
N GLN A 57 -9.18 -7.80 19.31
CA GLN A 57 -8.78 -7.81 20.72
C GLN A 57 -7.47 -7.01 20.94
N THR A 58 -7.31 -5.90 20.22
CA THR A 58 -6.18 -4.98 20.34
C THR A 58 -6.49 -3.95 21.43
N GLY A 59 -5.59 -3.79 22.39
CA GLY A 59 -5.71 -2.74 23.41
C GLY A 59 -5.40 -1.36 22.82
N LEU A 60 -6.35 -0.42 22.86
CA LEU A 60 -6.06 0.97 22.50
C LEU A 60 -5.40 1.69 23.67
N VAL A 61 -4.39 2.49 23.37
CA VAL A 61 -3.65 3.31 24.35
C VAL A 61 -3.65 4.78 23.94
N GLU A 62 -3.65 5.67 24.94
CA GLU A 62 -3.84 7.11 24.73
C GLU A 62 -2.60 7.85 24.20
N PHE A 63 -1.41 7.27 24.39
CA PHE A 63 -0.15 7.97 24.10
C PHE A 63 0.91 7.03 23.56
N SER A 64 1.82 7.55 22.73
CA SER A 64 2.99 6.83 22.22
C SER A 64 3.86 6.24 23.35
N ALA A 65 3.92 6.87 24.52
CA ALA A 65 4.62 6.33 25.68
C ALA A 65 4.03 5.00 26.16
N ALA A 66 2.70 4.91 26.24
CA ALA A 66 2.01 3.68 26.64
C ALA A 66 2.14 2.59 25.57
N LEU A 67 2.13 2.97 24.29
CA LEU A 67 2.40 2.07 23.17
C LEU A 67 3.81 1.44 23.32
N ALA A 68 4.84 2.26 23.49
CA ALA A 68 6.23 1.79 23.65
C ALA A 68 6.42 0.93 24.90
N ALA A 69 5.73 1.25 26.01
CA ALA A 69 5.77 0.42 27.20
C ALA A 69 5.12 -0.97 26.98
N GLY A 70 4.08 -1.04 26.14
CA GLY A 70 3.28 -2.24 25.87
C GLY A 70 3.79 -3.13 24.74
N ALA A 71 4.78 -2.71 23.95
CA ALA A 71 5.25 -3.41 22.77
C ALA A 71 6.77 -3.55 22.72
N ASP A 72 7.25 -4.60 22.06
CA ASP A 72 8.67 -4.78 21.70
C ASP A 72 8.86 -4.58 20.20
N VAL A 73 7.88 -4.98 19.40
CA VAL A 73 7.81 -4.73 17.96
C VAL A 73 6.68 -3.74 17.69
N ILE A 74 6.99 -2.64 17.03
CA ILE A 74 6.03 -1.58 16.71
C ILE A 74 5.97 -1.43 15.20
N ILE A 75 4.78 -1.59 14.61
CA ILE A 75 4.53 -1.39 13.18
C ILE A 75 3.84 -0.03 13.00
N SER A 76 4.47 0.86 12.25
CA SER A 76 3.86 2.13 11.82
C SER A 76 3.04 1.90 10.55
N ALA A 77 1.75 2.20 10.61
CA ALA A 77 0.79 2.04 9.51
C ALA A 77 -0.16 3.26 9.45
N VAL A 78 0.41 4.41 9.18
CA VAL A 78 -0.27 5.70 9.02
C VAL A 78 -0.34 6.12 7.54
N THR A 79 -0.94 7.26 7.24
CA THR A 79 -0.93 7.84 5.89
C THR A 79 0.48 8.34 5.52
N ALA A 80 0.77 8.45 4.23
CA ALA A 80 2.10 8.79 3.74
C ALA A 80 2.63 10.13 4.29
N ASP A 81 1.78 11.14 4.35
CA ASP A 81 2.06 12.47 4.89
C ASP A 81 2.36 12.47 6.40
N GLN A 82 1.87 11.49 7.14
CA GLN A 82 2.05 11.37 8.59
C GLN A 82 3.23 10.48 9.01
N ALA A 83 3.91 9.83 8.08
CA ALA A 83 4.94 8.84 8.39
C ALA A 83 6.11 9.42 9.22
N VAL A 84 6.58 10.62 8.88
CA VAL A 84 7.68 11.30 9.58
C VAL A 84 7.24 11.78 10.97
N ASP A 85 6.05 12.37 11.06
CA ASP A 85 5.51 12.89 12.32
C ASP A 85 5.22 11.75 13.31
N ALA A 86 4.68 10.64 12.84
CA ALA A 86 4.47 9.44 13.65
C ALA A 86 5.79 8.90 14.23
N ALA A 87 6.86 8.90 13.44
CA ALA A 87 8.20 8.54 13.93
C ALA A 87 8.72 9.52 14.97
N GLN A 88 8.58 10.84 14.73
CA GLN A 88 8.99 11.89 15.67
C GLN A 88 8.23 11.81 17.01
N GLN A 89 6.93 11.52 16.97
CA GLN A 89 6.10 11.36 18.16
C GLN A 89 6.44 10.09 18.96
N THR A 90 6.94 9.06 18.30
CA THR A 90 7.20 7.76 18.93
C THR A 90 8.63 7.65 19.47
N VAL A 91 9.62 8.24 18.76
CA VAL A 91 11.05 8.06 19.07
C VAL A 91 11.46 8.43 20.52
N PRO A 92 10.86 9.44 21.21
CA PRO A 92 11.25 9.76 22.58
C PRO A 92 11.06 8.63 23.59
N TYR A 93 10.21 7.65 23.28
CA TYR A 93 9.85 6.55 24.15
C TYR A 93 10.48 5.21 23.74
N LEU A 94 11.22 5.21 22.61
CA LEU A 94 11.90 4.03 22.12
C LEU A 94 13.25 3.82 22.84
N THR A 95 13.69 2.57 22.91
CA THR A 95 14.96 2.14 23.50
C THR A 95 15.55 1.02 22.64
N PRO A 96 16.80 0.58 22.85
CA PRO A 96 17.41 -0.54 22.10
C PRO A 96 16.64 -1.86 22.11
N ARG A 97 15.70 -2.05 23.06
CA ARG A 97 14.83 -3.25 23.09
C ARG A 97 13.81 -3.26 21.97
N HIS A 98 13.44 -2.09 21.45
CA HIS A 98 12.38 -1.96 20.46
C HIS A 98 12.85 -2.24 19.04
N MET A 99 11.96 -2.81 18.25
CA MET A 99 12.07 -2.90 16.80
C MET A 99 10.91 -2.11 16.19
N PHE A 100 11.23 -1.06 15.43
CA PHE A 100 10.25 -0.23 14.75
C PHE A 100 10.23 -0.59 13.26
N ALA A 101 9.07 -1.00 12.77
CA ALA A 101 8.86 -1.42 11.39
C ALA A 101 7.94 -0.43 10.68
N ASP A 102 8.45 0.25 9.66
CA ASP A 102 7.69 1.23 8.90
C ASP A 102 7.01 0.59 7.68
N LEU A 103 5.68 0.42 7.76
CA LEU A 103 4.83 -0.15 6.72
C LEU A 103 4.31 0.90 5.73
N ASN A 104 4.51 2.19 5.99
CA ASN A 104 3.91 3.28 5.23
C ASN A 104 4.35 3.27 3.77
N SER A 105 3.44 3.63 2.87
CA SER A 105 3.73 3.67 1.43
C SER A 105 4.29 5.04 1.05
N VAL A 106 5.57 5.24 1.28
CA VAL A 106 6.30 6.51 1.09
C VAL A 106 7.54 6.32 0.22
N SER A 107 8.16 7.44 -0.22
CA SER A 107 9.38 7.44 -1.02
C SER A 107 10.56 6.76 -0.30
N PRO A 108 11.55 6.24 -1.04
CA PRO A 108 12.79 5.73 -0.45
C PRO A 108 13.48 6.74 0.48
N ARG A 109 13.48 8.01 0.10
CA ARG A 109 14.06 9.10 0.91
C ARG A 109 13.30 9.32 2.21
N THR A 110 11.96 9.25 2.17
CA THR A 110 11.15 9.31 3.39
C THR A 110 11.43 8.12 4.31
N LYS A 111 11.59 6.89 3.77
CA LYS A 111 12.02 5.72 4.55
C LYS A 111 13.35 5.95 5.26
N GLN A 112 14.33 6.51 4.55
CA GLN A 112 15.63 6.86 5.12
C GLN A 112 15.49 7.88 6.26
N LYS A 113 14.71 8.94 6.04
CA LYS A 113 14.44 9.96 7.06
C LYS A 113 13.78 9.37 8.32
N VAL A 114 12.79 8.51 8.15
CA VAL A 114 12.14 7.80 9.28
C VAL A 114 13.15 6.92 10.01
N ALA A 115 13.98 6.16 9.28
CA ALA A 115 15.03 5.34 9.85
C ALA A 115 16.04 6.15 10.69
N GLU A 116 16.50 7.31 10.17
CA GLU A 116 17.38 8.21 10.90
C GLU A 116 16.77 8.71 12.21
N ILE A 117 15.48 9.07 12.19
CA ILE A 117 14.75 9.50 13.39
C ILE A 117 14.73 8.37 14.43
N ILE A 118 14.26 7.19 14.03
CA ILE A 118 14.05 6.06 14.93
C ILE A 118 15.36 5.56 15.54
N THR A 119 16.41 5.43 14.72
CA THR A 119 17.70 4.86 15.17
C THR A 119 18.44 5.75 16.17
N ARG A 120 18.12 7.04 16.28
CA ARG A 120 18.66 7.92 17.34
C ARG A 120 18.33 7.45 18.75
N SER A 121 17.25 6.72 18.94
CA SER A 121 16.89 6.12 20.25
C SER A 121 17.65 4.83 20.56
N GLY A 122 18.44 4.32 19.62
CA GLY A 122 19.04 2.99 19.66
C GLY A 122 18.08 1.86 19.26
N ALA A 123 16.81 2.16 18.94
CA ALA A 123 15.87 1.17 18.47
C ALA A 123 16.27 0.66 17.07
N ARG A 124 15.95 -0.61 16.81
CA ARG A 124 16.20 -1.24 15.52
C ARG A 124 15.10 -0.85 14.54
N PHE A 125 15.48 -0.57 13.30
CA PHE A 125 14.55 -0.16 12.25
C PHE A 125 14.43 -1.20 11.14
N VAL A 126 13.21 -1.39 10.66
CA VAL A 126 12.89 -2.22 9.49
C VAL A 126 11.99 -1.44 8.54
N GLU A 127 12.40 -1.34 7.30
CA GLU A 127 11.56 -0.87 6.21
C GLU A 127 10.68 -2.01 5.71
N ILE A 128 9.37 -1.75 5.51
CA ILE A 128 8.43 -2.70 4.90
C ILE A 128 7.76 -2.06 3.68
N ALA A 129 7.76 -2.78 2.56
CA ALA A 129 6.97 -2.46 1.39
C ALA A 129 5.95 -3.57 1.12
N VAL A 130 4.66 -3.27 1.28
CA VAL A 130 3.56 -4.20 1.01
C VAL A 130 3.36 -4.32 -0.50
N MET A 131 3.40 -5.54 -1.04
CA MET A 131 3.42 -5.82 -2.48
C MET A 131 2.05 -6.19 -3.08
N GLY A 132 0.97 -5.82 -2.40
CA GLY A 132 -0.40 -6.04 -2.87
C GLY A 132 -1.43 -5.56 -1.86
N PRO A 133 -2.74 -5.70 -2.14
CA PRO A 133 -3.78 -5.41 -1.17
C PRO A 133 -3.68 -6.36 0.02
N ILE A 134 -3.88 -5.83 1.23
CA ILE A 134 -3.80 -6.64 2.45
C ILE A 134 -4.99 -7.60 2.52
N PRO A 135 -6.26 -7.17 2.39
CA PRO A 135 -7.35 -8.09 2.12
C PRO A 135 -7.25 -8.67 0.68
N PRO A 136 -7.53 -9.95 0.46
CA PRO A 136 -8.01 -10.97 1.40
C PRO A 136 -6.90 -11.80 2.06
N LYS A 137 -5.62 -11.41 1.90
CA LYS A 137 -4.48 -12.23 2.37
C LYS A 137 -4.01 -11.89 3.77
N PHE A 138 -4.46 -10.76 4.33
CA PHE A 138 -4.10 -10.29 5.66
C PHE A 138 -2.57 -10.25 5.87
N HIS A 139 -2.07 -10.82 6.95
CA HIS A 139 -0.64 -10.94 7.27
C HIS A 139 0.18 -11.80 6.28
N LYS A 140 -0.49 -12.58 5.41
CA LYS A 140 0.14 -13.38 4.33
C LYS A 140 0.32 -12.60 3.02
N THR A 141 -0.04 -11.32 2.99
CA THR A 141 0.28 -10.46 1.85
C THR A 141 1.80 -10.37 1.68
N PRO A 142 2.33 -10.56 0.46
CA PRO A 142 3.77 -10.47 0.23
C PRO A 142 4.33 -9.10 0.63
N MET A 143 5.45 -9.10 1.34
CA MET A 143 6.14 -7.90 1.81
C MET A 143 7.62 -7.98 1.48
N LEU A 144 8.22 -6.86 1.09
CA LEU A 144 9.66 -6.70 0.98
C LEU A 144 10.17 -5.97 2.20
N LEU A 145 11.29 -6.41 2.73
CA LEU A 145 11.92 -5.85 3.93
C LEU A 145 13.28 -5.25 3.58
N GLY A 146 13.63 -4.15 4.25
CA GLY A 146 14.94 -3.52 4.18
C GLY A 146 15.46 -3.10 5.56
N GLY A 147 16.79 -3.05 5.69
CA GLY A 147 17.51 -2.64 6.90
C GLY A 147 18.18 -3.79 7.64
N ALA A 148 19.12 -3.42 8.52
CA ALA A 148 19.95 -4.39 9.25
C ALA A 148 19.12 -5.36 10.13
N ALA A 149 17.97 -4.92 10.63
CA ALA A 149 17.08 -5.75 11.45
C ALA A 149 16.04 -6.57 10.64
N ALA A 150 16.03 -6.46 9.31
CA ALA A 150 15.06 -7.13 8.46
C ALA A 150 15.11 -8.68 8.55
N PRO A 151 16.29 -9.34 8.64
CA PRO A 151 16.36 -10.78 8.83
C PRO A 151 15.70 -11.22 10.16
N ASP A 152 16.00 -10.54 11.26
CA ASP A 152 15.43 -10.85 12.58
C ASP A 152 13.91 -10.66 12.58
N PHE A 153 13.44 -9.57 11.98
CA PHE A 153 12.00 -9.31 11.82
C PHE A 153 11.32 -10.43 11.03
N LYS A 154 11.89 -10.84 9.91
CA LYS A 154 11.38 -11.98 9.11
C LYS A 154 11.30 -13.25 9.95
N GLU A 155 12.34 -13.59 10.73
CA GLU A 155 12.38 -14.77 11.55
C GLU A 155 11.32 -14.73 12.67
N MET A 156 11.16 -13.58 13.35
CA MET A 156 10.15 -13.39 14.41
C MET A 156 8.72 -13.63 13.93
N PHE A 157 8.43 -13.33 12.65
CA PHE A 157 7.10 -13.51 12.08
C PHE A 157 6.94 -14.79 11.26
N ALA A 158 7.98 -15.60 11.07
CA ALA A 158 7.94 -16.77 10.20
C ALA A 158 6.92 -17.83 10.67
N SER A 159 6.83 -18.06 11.99
CA SER A 159 5.89 -19.03 12.57
C SER A 159 4.42 -18.67 12.35
N TYR A 160 4.11 -17.42 12.07
CA TYR A 160 2.76 -16.95 11.76
C TYR A 160 2.38 -17.08 10.27
N GLY A 161 3.28 -17.61 9.45
CA GLY A 161 3.00 -17.86 8.02
C GLY A 161 3.04 -16.60 7.15
N THR A 162 3.75 -15.55 7.58
CA THR A 162 3.96 -14.34 6.79
C THR A 162 4.82 -14.62 5.55
N ARG A 163 4.65 -13.80 4.50
CA ARG A 163 5.42 -13.89 3.26
C ARG A 163 6.29 -12.65 3.12
N MET A 164 7.50 -12.76 3.63
CA MET A 164 8.45 -11.64 3.70
C MET A 164 9.77 -12.01 3.01
N ASP A 165 10.27 -11.11 2.16
CA ASP A 165 11.56 -11.24 1.50
C ASP A 165 12.46 -10.07 1.87
N VAL A 166 13.68 -10.36 2.34
CA VAL A 166 14.69 -9.34 2.65
C VAL A 166 15.41 -8.96 1.36
N VAL A 167 15.26 -7.71 0.94
CA VAL A 167 15.88 -7.19 -0.30
C VAL A 167 17.16 -6.41 -0.05
N SER A 168 17.39 -5.97 1.20
CA SER A 168 18.62 -5.28 1.61
C SER A 168 18.78 -5.34 3.14
N THR A 169 20.01 -5.53 3.58
CA THR A 169 20.38 -5.41 5.01
C THR A 169 21.21 -4.16 5.30
N ASP A 170 21.74 -3.52 4.28
CA ASP A 170 22.69 -2.42 4.35
C ASP A 170 22.12 -1.07 3.86
N GLN A 171 21.01 -1.10 3.13
CA GLN A 171 20.44 0.10 2.53
C GLN A 171 18.94 0.20 2.77
N ILE A 172 18.53 1.25 3.48
CA ILE A 172 17.12 1.64 3.63
C ILE A 172 16.64 2.36 2.36
N GLY A 173 15.38 2.13 1.98
CA GLY A 173 14.74 2.68 0.79
C GLY A 173 14.69 1.70 -0.39
N ARG A 174 15.44 0.59 -0.34
CA ARG A 174 15.48 -0.38 -1.45
C ARG A 174 14.15 -1.13 -1.61
N ALA A 175 13.46 -1.50 -0.53
CA ALA A 175 12.15 -2.15 -0.62
C ALA A 175 11.08 -1.18 -1.16
N ALA A 176 11.07 0.07 -0.71
CA ALA A 176 10.21 1.12 -1.25
C ALA A 176 10.51 1.38 -2.74
N ALA A 177 11.78 1.45 -3.13
CA ALA A 177 12.20 1.63 -4.52
C ALA A 177 11.66 0.52 -5.44
N VAL A 178 11.79 -0.75 -5.04
CA VAL A 178 11.24 -1.89 -5.81
C VAL A 178 9.73 -1.72 -6.00
N LYS A 179 8.99 -1.38 -4.94
CA LYS A 179 7.54 -1.15 -5.02
C LYS A 179 7.21 0.01 -5.95
N MET A 180 7.89 1.15 -5.82
CA MET A 180 7.61 2.36 -6.59
C MET A 180 7.91 2.18 -8.07
N PHE A 181 9.10 1.68 -8.42
CA PHE A 181 9.44 1.51 -9.84
C PHE A 181 8.64 0.39 -10.51
N ARG A 182 8.25 -0.66 -9.76
CA ARG A 182 7.25 -1.60 -10.25
C ARG A 182 5.92 -0.91 -10.58
N SER A 183 5.54 0.12 -9.82
CA SER A 183 4.30 0.85 -10.06
C SER A 183 4.30 1.62 -11.38
N VAL A 184 5.46 2.10 -11.86
CA VAL A 184 5.59 2.75 -13.18
C VAL A 184 5.08 1.81 -14.27
N ILE A 185 5.53 0.56 -14.26
CA ILE A 185 5.09 -0.43 -15.26
C ILE A 185 3.64 -0.86 -15.01
N TYR A 186 3.31 -1.26 -13.78
CA TYR A 186 2.03 -1.88 -13.48
C TYR A 186 0.85 -0.92 -13.69
N LYS A 187 0.95 0.30 -13.14
CA LYS A 187 -0.09 1.32 -13.27
C LYS A 187 -0.01 2.05 -14.62
N GLY A 188 1.20 2.16 -15.19
CA GLY A 188 1.37 2.64 -16.55
C GLY A 188 0.62 1.76 -17.55
N LEU A 189 0.71 0.43 -17.42
CA LEU A 189 -0.07 -0.50 -18.25
C LEU A 189 -1.58 -0.33 -18.06
N GLU A 190 -2.06 -0.08 -16.83
CA GLU A 190 -3.47 0.22 -16.60
C GLU A 190 -3.93 1.46 -17.37
N ALA A 191 -3.15 2.54 -17.30
CA ALA A 191 -3.45 3.79 -18.00
C ALA A 191 -3.38 3.62 -19.52
N LEU A 192 -2.35 2.93 -20.03
CA LEU A 192 -2.17 2.67 -21.47
C LEU A 192 -3.29 1.81 -22.04
N ILE A 193 -3.66 0.72 -21.35
CA ILE A 193 -4.74 -0.16 -21.80
C ILE A 193 -6.08 0.58 -21.77
N PHE A 194 -6.33 1.40 -20.75
CA PHE A 194 -7.54 2.19 -20.65
C PHE A 194 -7.63 3.20 -21.82
N GLU A 195 -6.57 3.92 -22.10
CA GLU A 195 -6.50 4.87 -23.23
C GLU A 195 -6.66 4.16 -24.59
N CYS A 196 -6.02 3.01 -24.74
CA CYS A 196 -6.12 2.19 -25.95
C CYS A 196 -7.57 1.75 -26.21
N VAL A 197 -8.29 1.21 -25.21
CA VAL A 197 -9.68 0.77 -25.43
C VAL A 197 -10.63 1.93 -25.63
N LEU A 198 -10.39 3.09 -25.00
CA LEU A 198 -11.16 4.31 -25.24
C LEU A 198 -11.05 4.77 -26.71
N GLY A 199 -9.83 4.84 -27.25
CA GLY A 199 -9.60 5.24 -28.63
C GLY A 199 -10.09 4.19 -29.63
N ALA A 200 -9.76 2.91 -29.41
CA ALA A 200 -10.13 1.83 -30.30
C ALA A 200 -11.66 1.63 -30.39
N SER A 201 -12.39 1.87 -29.30
CA SER A 201 -13.86 1.74 -29.27
C SER A 201 -14.58 2.71 -30.21
N GLN A 202 -14.00 3.88 -30.47
CA GLN A 202 -14.58 4.86 -31.42
C GLN A 202 -14.63 4.32 -32.86
N TYR A 203 -13.85 3.28 -33.15
CA TYR A 203 -13.77 2.63 -34.47
C TYR A 203 -14.21 1.16 -34.45
N GLY A 204 -14.66 0.65 -33.30
CA GLY A 204 -14.97 -0.78 -33.12
C GLY A 204 -13.75 -1.69 -33.34
N ALA A 205 -12.54 -1.21 -33.05
CA ALA A 205 -11.27 -1.84 -33.43
C ALA A 205 -10.61 -2.67 -32.33
N GLU A 206 -11.16 -2.72 -31.11
CA GLU A 206 -10.50 -3.30 -29.91
C GLU A 206 -10.05 -4.75 -30.14
N ALA A 207 -10.94 -5.58 -30.77
CA ALA A 207 -10.63 -6.98 -31.03
C ALA A 207 -9.43 -7.15 -31.99
N ARG A 208 -9.30 -6.27 -32.99
CA ARG A 208 -8.16 -6.28 -33.94
C ARG A 208 -6.88 -5.81 -33.27
N VAL A 209 -6.96 -4.81 -32.39
CA VAL A 209 -5.82 -4.35 -31.61
C VAL A 209 -5.31 -5.48 -30.69
N PHE A 210 -6.21 -6.14 -29.97
CA PHE A 210 -5.82 -7.25 -29.10
C PHE A 210 -5.26 -8.46 -29.86
N ALA A 211 -5.81 -8.78 -31.02
CA ALA A 211 -5.27 -9.84 -31.89
C ALA A 211 -3.83 -9.53 -32.33
N SER A 212 -3.60 -8.28 -32.79
CA SER A 212 -2.26 -7.85 -33.21
C SER A 212 -1.25 -7.84 -32.04
N LEU A 213 -1.67 -7.41 -30.84
CA LEU A 213 -0.84 -7.46 -29.66
C LEU A 213 -0.48 -8.89 -29.26
N ALA A 214 -1.42 -9.84 -29.39
CA ALA A 214 -1.20 -11.25 -29.07
C ALA A 214 -0.16 -11.92 -30.00
N GLU A 215 -0.03 -11.45 -31.25
CA GLU A 215 1.01 -11.92 -32.17
C GLU A 215 2.42 -11.55 -31.67
N ASN A 216 2.59 -10.33 -31.10
CA ASN A 216 3.88 -9.84 -30.61
C ASN A 216 4.17 -10.27 -29.16
N PHE A 217 3.13 -10.50 -28.36
CA PHE A 217 3.25 -10.91 -26.96
C PHE A 217 2.43 -12.19 -26.72
N PRO A 218 2.92 -13.33 -27.23
CA PRO A 218 2.21 -14.60 -27.08
C PRO A 218 2.10 -15.01 -25.61
N GLY A 219 0.93 -15.56 -25.24
CA GLY A 219 0.66 -15.99 -23.86
C GLY A 219 -0.07 -14.95 -23.01
N ILE A 220 -0.33 -13.73 -23.51
CA ILE A 220 -1.14 -12.73 -22.85
C ILE A 220 -2.55 -12.75 -23.44
N ASP A 221 -3.55 -13.01 -22.60
CA ASP A 221 -4.96 -12.76 -22.93
C ASP A 221 -5.25 -11.26 -22.75
N TRP A 222 -5.04 -10.50 -23.82
CA TRP A 222 -5.18 -9.03 -23.80
C TRP A 222 -6.59 -8.57 -23.45
N LYS A 223 -7.63 -9.34 -23.86
CA LYS A 223 -9.00 -9.01 -23.51
C LYS A 223 -9.22 -9.15 -22.01
N LYS A 224 -8.84 -10.26 -21.42
CA LYS A 224 -8.94 -10.50 -19.98
C LYS A 224 -8.09 -9.51 -19.18
N LEU A 225 -6.92 -9.17 -19.71
CA LEU A 225 -6.05 -8.16 -19.11
C LEU A 225 -6.73 -6.78 -19.13
N ALA A 226 -7.36 -6.39 -20.24
CA ALA A 226 -8.09 -5.12 -20.35
C ALA A 226 -9.30 -5.10 -19.38
N ASP A 227 -10.09 -6.17 -19.31
CA ASP A 227 -11.20 -6.28 -18.35
C ASP A 227 -10.71 -6.02 -16.91
N TYR A 228 -9.60 -6.64 -16.54
CA TYR A 228 -9.01 -6.49 -15.20
C TYR A 228 -8.42 -5.08 -14.97
N MET A 229 -7.59 -4.57 -15.91
CA MET A 229 -6.85 -3.33 -15.74
C MET A 229 -7.78 -2.10 -15.76
N VAL A 230 -8.74 -2.06 -16.67
CA VAL A 230 -9.73 -0.98 -16.77
C VAL A 230 -10.62 -0.94 -15.52
N GLY A 231 -11.08 -2.10 -15.05
CA GLY A 231 -11.86 -2.19 -13.82
C GLY A 231 -11.12 -1.64 -12.60
N ARG A 232 -9.80 -1.85 -12.54
CA ARG A 232 -8.97 -1.30 -11.44
C ARG A 232 -8.86 0.22 -11.48
N VAL A 233 -8.77 0.81 -12.67
CA VAL A 233 -8.76 2.26 -12.83
C VAL A 233 -10.07 2.85 -12.33
N VAL A 234 -11.21 2.25 -12.71
CA VAL A 234 -12.55 2.69 -12.29
C VAL A 234 -12.72 2.68 -10.77
N VAL A 235 -12.37 1.56 -10.11
CA VAL A 235 -12.63 1.40 -8.67
C VAL A 235 -11.60 2.12 -7.79
N HIS A 236 -10.36 2.25 -8.26
CA HIS A 236 -9.24 2.73 -7.45
C HIS A 236 -8.51 3.95 -8.03
N GLY A 237 -9.04 4.62 -9.05
CA GLY A 237 -8.38 5.66 -9.83
C GLY A 237 -7.74 6.74 -8.96
N GLU A 238 -8.52 7.41 -8.12
CA GLU A 238 -8.05 8.49 -7.24
C GLU A 238 -6.85 8.08 -6.37
N ARG A 239 -6.98 6.98 -5.62
CA ARG A 239 -5.89 6.48 -4.77
C ARG A 239 -4.65 6.12 -5.60
N ARG A 240 -4.84 5.55 -6.78
CA ARG A 240 -3.74 5.13 -7.66
C ARG A 240 -3.05 6.33 -8.30
N ALA A 241 -3.78 7.40 -8.58
CA ALA A 241 -3.20 8.67 -9.02
C ALA A 241 -2.26 9.22 -7.95
N ARG A 242 -2.72 9.30 -6.67
CA ARG A 242 -1.84 9.74 -5.55
C ARG A 242 -0.61 8.86 -5.39
N GLU A 243 -0.76 7.54 -5.55
CA GLU A 243 0.40 6.63 -5.52
C GLU A 243 1.37 6.87 -6.71
N MET A 244 0.89 7.36 -7.86
CA MET A 244 1.76 7.72 -9.00
C MET A 244 2.38 9.10 -8.86
N ASP A 245 1.74 10.03 -8.16
CA ASP A 245 2.36 11.31 -7.76
C ASP A 245 3.57 11.07 -6.85
N GLU A 246 3.48 10.16 -5.89
CA GLU A 246 4.62 9.74 -5.05
C GLU A 246 5.77 9.14 -5.88
N VAL A 247 5.43 8.34 -6.90
CA VAL A 247 6.43 7.80 -7.83
C VAL A 247 7.07 8.92 -8.65
N ALA A 248 6.29 9.87 -9.15
CA ALA A 248 6.78 11.01 -9.91
C ALA A 248 7.75 11.83 -9.05
N HIS A 249 7.36 12.18 -7.84
CA HIS A 249 8.23 12.88 -6.89
C HIS A 249 9.53 12.12 -6.59
N THR A 250 9.44 10.79 -6.42
CA THR A 250 10.65 9.97 -6.22
C THR A 250 11.60 10.03 -7.41
N LEU A 251 11.07 10.04 -8.65
CA LEU A 251 11.90 10.18 -9.86
C LEU A 251 12.55 11.56 -9.94
N GLU A 252 11.81 12.63 -9.60
CA GLU A 252 12.36 14.00 -9.52
C GLU A 252 13.49 14.10 -8.51
N GLU A 253 13.36 13.49 -7.32
CA GLU A 253 14.43 13.43 -6.31
C GLU A 253 15.70 12.74 -6.83
N LEU A 254 15.57 11.86 -7.82
CA LEU A 254 16.68 11.18 -8.50
C LEU A 254 17.20 11.93 -9.74
N GLY A 255 16.63 13.09 -10.06
CA GLY A 255 16.97 13.86 -11.27
C GLY A 255 16.43 13.26 -12.56
N ILE A 256 15.42 12.39 -12.48
CA ILE A 256 14.76 11.74 -13.62
C ILE A 256 13.41 12.42 -13.85
N GLU A 257 13.19 12.98 -15.05
CA GLU A 257 11.92 13.58 -15.40
C GLU A 257 10.79 12.53 -15.41
N PRO A 258 9.71 12.72 -14.61
CA PRO A 258 8.72 11.68 -14.38
C PRO A 258 7.59 11.67 -15.44
N MET A 259 7.92 11.75 -16.74
CA MET A 259 6.95 11.88 -17.83
C MET A 259 5.83 10.84 -17.75
N MET A 260 6.18 9.56 -17.67
CA MET A 260 5.20 8.46 -17.69
C MET A 260 4.46 8.34 -16.36
N ALA A 261 5.12 8.59 -15.22
CA ALA A 261 4.48 8.55 -13.91
C ALA A 261 3.42 9.65 -13.80
N SER A 262 3.77 10.88 -14.18
CA SER A 262 2.86 12.03 -14.18
C SER A 262 1.71 11.86 -15.19
N ALA A 263 1.97 11.33 -16.39
CA ALA A 263 0.93 11.04 -17.37
C ALA A 263 -0.04 9.98 -16.85
N THR A 264 0.49 8.94 -16.19
CA THR A 264 -0.33 7.88 -15.57
C THR A 264 -1.23 8.44 -14.46
N ALA A 265 -0.69 9.29 -13.57
CA ALA A 265 -1.48 9.95 -12.53
C ALA A 265 -2.64 10.74 -13.14
N ARG A 266 -2.36 11.60 -14.13
CA ARG A 266 -3.41 12.39 -14.82
C ARG A 266 -4.47 11.52 -15.48
N ARG A 267 -4.11 10.40 -16.12
CA ARG A 267 -5.09 9.49 -16.72
C ARG A 267 -6.00 8.84 -15.66
N MET A 268 -5.46 8.53 -14.50
CA MET A 268 -6.22 7.95 -13.39
C MET A 268 -7.13 8.98 -12.72
N ASP A 269 -6.66 10.22 -12.54
CA ASP A 269 -7.50 11.33 -12.03
C ASP A 269 -8.66 11.60 -12.98
N TRP A 270 -8.39 11.71 -14.29
CA TRP A 270 -9.43 11.87 -15.30
C TRP A 270 -10.50 10.77 -15.22
N ALA A 271 -10.09 9.51 -15.03
CA ALA A 271 -11.04 8.41 -14.89
C ALA A 271 -11.83 8.48 -13.58
N ALA A 272 -11.23 8.95 -12.50
CA ALA A 272 -11.91 9.15 -11.22
C ALA A 272 -12.95 10.28 -11.30
N ASP A 273 -12.63 11.38 -12.00
CA ASP A 273 -13.51 12.53 -12.19
C ASP A 273 -14.78 12.19 -12.98
N LEU A 274 -14.78 11.10 -13.75
CA LEU A 274 -15.99 10.60 -14.42
C LEU A 274 -17.04 9.99 -13.46
N GLY A 275 -16.72 9.81 -12.17
CA GLY A 275 -17.63 9.26 -11.18
C GLY A 275 -18.03 7.80 -11.41
N LEU A 276 -17.27 7.06 -12.23
CA LEU A 276 -17.59 5.69 -12.61
C LEU A 276 -17.64 4.73 -11.43
N ARG A 277 -16.85 4.98 -10.38
CA ARG A 277 -16.88 4.19 -9.16
C ARG A 277 -18.29 4.10 -8.57
N ASP A 278 -18.99 5.24 -8.51
CA ASP A 278 -20.34 5.31 -7.97
C ASP A 278 -21.34 4.67 -8.93
N THR A 279 -21.14 4.82 -10.25
CA THR A 279 -21.94 4.15 -11.29
C THR A 279 -21.93 2.63 -11.12
N PHE A 280 -20.79 2.04 -10.71
CA PHE A 280 -20.65 0.61 -10.44
C PHE A 280 -20.83 0.25 -8.96
N GLY A 281 -21.30 1.17 -8.11
CA GLY A 281 -21.53 0.92 -6.68
C GLY A 281 -20.29 0.52 -5.90
N GLY A 282 -19.10 0.92 -6.37
CA GLY A 282 -17.81 0.53 -5.81
C GLY A 282 -17.31 -0.88 -6.18
N GLU A 283 -18.12 -1.63 -6.92
CA GLU A 283 -17.80 -2.98 -7.40
C GLU A 283 -16.98 -2.95 -8.70
N PHE A 284 -16.25 -4.03 -8.98
CA PHE A 284 -15.51 -4.14 -10.23
C PHE A 284 -16.46 -4.40 -11.40
N PRO A 285 -16.40 -3.60 -12.50
CA PRO A 285 -17.07 -3.92 -13.75
C PRO A 285 -16.55 -5.27 -14.26
N LYS A 286 -17.43 -6.06 -14.86
CA LYS A 286 -17.10 -7.41 -15.36
C LYS A 286 -16.23 -7.33 -16.61
N THR A 287 -16.44 -6.31 -17.42
CA THR A 287 -15.71 -6.12 -18.68
C THR A 287 -15.35 -4.63 -18.88
N TYR A 288 -14.29 -4.37 -19.63
CA TYR A 288 -13.94 -3.00 -20.04
C TYR A 288 -15.05 -2.36 -20.91
N ARG A 289 -15.87 -3.16 -21.61
CA ARG A 289 -16.98 -2.66 -22.44
C ARG A 289 -18.08 -2.04 -21.58
N GLU A 290 -18.43 -2.60 -20.45
CA GLU A 290 -19.36 -1.96 -19.50
C GLU A 290 -18.89 -0.57 -19.09
N VAL A 291 -17.57 -0.39 -18.93
CA VAL A 291 -16.97 0.91 -18.62
C VAL A 291 -17.09 1.88 -19.79
N LEU A 292 -16.80 1.43 -21.01
CA LEU A 292 -16.97 2.25 -22.22
C LEU A 292 -18.44 2.68 -22.42
N ASP A 293 -19.38 1.77 -22.21
CA ASP A 293 -20.82 2.06 -22.30
C ASP A 293 -21.26 3.07 -21.23
N ALA A 294 -20.69 3.01 -20.02
CA ALA A 294 -20.96 3.97 -18.97
C ALA A 294 -20.39 5.37 -19.30
N ILE A 295 -19.18 5.43 -19.84
CA ILE A 295 -18.54 6.67 -20.28
C ILE A 295 -19.34 7.30 -21.43
N ALA A 296 -19.77 6.52 -22.42
CA ALA A 296 -20.58 7.02 -23.53
C ALA A 296 -21.90 7.64 -23.07
N LYS A 297 -22.46 7.15 -21.95
CA LYS A 297 -23.70 7.72 -21.37
C LYS A 297 -23.46 8.96 -20.52
N SER A 298 -22.24 9.20 -20.05
CA SER A 298 -21.90 10.32 -19.16
C SER A 298 -21.62 11.64 -19.88
N SER A 299 -21.89 11.77 -21.19
CA SER A 299 -21.58 12.95 -22.04
C SER A 299 -20.11 13.41 -22.01
N ALA A 300 -19.20 12.63 -21.46
CA ALA A 300 -17.77 12.98 -21.35
C ALA A 300 -17.03 13.08 -22.71
N PHE A 301 -17.68 12.72 -23.82
CA PHE A 301 -17.16 12.82 -25.19
C PHE A 301 -17.90 13.85 -26.06
N GLU A 302 -18.81 14.66 -25.49
CA GLU A 302 -19.53 15.71 -26.23
C GLU A 302 -18.81 17.06 -26.28
N ALA A 303 -17.52 17.12 -25.95
CA ALA A 303 -16.72 18.35 -25.95
C ALA A 303 -15.56 18.28 -26.96
#